data_1f4eabdef1cb7828d8cb4decfc27744c
#
_entry.id   1f4eabdef1cb7828d8cb4decfc27744c
#
_cell.length_a   1.000
_cell.length_b   1.000
_cell.length_c   1.000
_cell.angle_alpha   90.00
_cell.angle_beta   90.00
_cell.angle_gamma   90.00
#
_symmetry.space_group_name_H-M   'P 1'
#
loop_
_entity.id
_entity.type
_entity.pdbx_description
1 polymer ?
#
loop_
_entity_poly.entity_id
_entity_poly.type
_entity_poly.pdbx_seq_one_letter_code
_entity_poly.pdbx_strand_id
1 'polypeptide(L)'
;HGLGWAWQSEYGSVENAKEFKALLAYSPYHQVAKLKIKAKDFPHLLINASDGDNRVVPWHSYKFAAACQQQGLDVLLNIKWSEGHGGGRPDWSVRDSLAYFQWALAMV
;
A
#
# COMPACT_ATOMS: atom_id res chain seq x y z
N HIS A 1 7.63 -3.73 14.04
CA HIS A 1 6.78 -4.88 14.16
C HIS A 1 7.06 -5.79 12.96
N GLY A 2 6.77 -7.08 13.09
CA GLY A 2 7.15 -8.06 12.09
C GLY A 2 8.67 -8.16 11.92
N LEU A 3 9.16 -8.26 10.69
CA LEU A 3 10.58 -8.40 10.37
C LEU A 3 11.32 -7.07 10.12
N GLY A 4 10.68 -5.93 10.34
CA GLY A 4 11.26 -4.62 10.05
C GLY A 4 12.61 -4.34 10.74
N TRP A 5 12.81 -4.91 11.93
CA TRP A 5 14.08 -4.80 12.68
C TRP A 5 15.28 -5.39 11.92
N ALA A 6 15.05 -6.40 11.08
CA ALA A 6 16.12 -7.08 10.32
C ALA A 6 16.71 -6.19 9.21
N TRP A 7 16.02 -5.11 8.81
CA TRP A 7 16.43 -4.21 7.75
C TRP A 7 16.96 -2.87 8.25
N GLN A 8 17.14 -2.70 9.56
CA GLN A 8 17.64 -1.44 10.12
C GLN A 8 19.04 -1.08 9.61
N SER A 9 19.90 -2.07 9.35
CA SER A 9 21.23 -1.82 8.79
C SER A 9 21.19 -1.29 7.36
N GLU A 10 20.12 -1.53 6.62
CA GLU A 10 19.96 -1.13 5.23
C GLU A 10 19.16 0.18 5.10
N TYR A 11 18.05 0.29 5.82
CA TYR A 11 17.12 1.42 5.69
C TYR A 11 17.22 2.45 6.82
N GLY A 12 17.87 2.10 7.91
CA GLY A 12 17.93 2.94 9.10
C GLY A 12 16.89 2.59 10.17
N SER A 13 17.00 3.23 11.32
CA SER A 13 16.15 3.00 12.49
C SER A 13 15.29 4.22 12.80
N VAL A 14 14.05 3.95 13.25
CA VAL A 14 13.15 4.99 13.78
C VAL A 14 13.60 5.56 15.13
N GLU A 15 14.53 4.89 15.81
CA GLU A 15 15.10 5.32 17.08
C GLU A 15 16.20 6.38 16.89
N ASN A 16 16.78 6.46 15.69
CA ASN A 16 17.72 7.49 15.31
C ASN A 16 16.98 8.64 14.64
N ALA A 17 17.01 9.83 15.26
CA ALA A 17 16.25 10.99 14.78
C ALA A 17 16.59 11.42 13.34
N LYS A 18 17.85 11.28 12.90
CA LYS A 18 18.28 11.60 11.54
C LYS A 18 17.73 10.59 10.53
N GLU A 19 17.83 9.30 10.86
CA GLU A 19 17.33 8.21 10.02
C GLU A 19 15.80 8.20 9.98
N PHE A 20 15.15 8.43 11.12
CA PHE A 20 13.69 8.60 11.18
C PHE A 20 13.20 9.72 10.26
N LYS A 21 13.89 10.87 10.25
CA LYS A 21 13.54 11.97 9.35
C LYS A 21 13.66 11.57 7.88
N ALA A 22 14.68 10.80 7.53
CA ALA A 22 14.86 10.27 6.18
C ALA A 22 13.75 9.28 5.80
N LEU A 23 13.46 8.32 6.69
CA LEU A 23 12.38 7.34 6.51
C LEU A 23 11.01 8.02 6.34
N LEU A 24 10.73 9.03 7.14
CA LEU A 24 9.49 9.80 7.07
C LEU A 24 9.36 10.56 5.74
N ALA A 25 10.47 11.04 5.19
CA ALA A 25 10.48 11.83 3.97
C ALA A 25 10.01 11.05 2.74
N TYR A 26 10.20 9.74 2.69
CA TYR A 26 9.74 8.91 1.57
C TYR A 26 8.60 7.94 1.94
N SER A 27 8.11 7.96 3.16
CA SER A 27 6.99 7.11 3.58
C SER A 27 5.71 7.45 2.80
N PRO A 28 5.16 6.56 1.97
CA PRO A 28 3.99 6.85 1.14
C PRO A 28 2.78 7.31 1.96
N TYR A 29 2.53 6.64 3.09
CA TYR A 29 1.44 6.99 4.00
C TYR A 29 1.50 8.45 4.47
N HIS A 30 2.71 8.94 4.82
CA HIS A 30 2.88 10.31 5.31
C HIS A 30 2.96 11.35 4.17
N GLN A 31 3.29 10.91 2.96
CA GLN A 31 3.34 11.80 1.81
C GLN A 31 1.97 12.05 1.18
N VAL A 32 1.05 11.09 1.26
CA VAL A 32 -0.30 11.23 0.70
C VAL A 32 -1.00 12.49 1.20
N ALA A 33 -0.91 12.83 2.49
CA ALA A 33 -1.51 14.04 3.05
C ALA A 33 -0.91 15.35 2.51
N LYS A 34 0.26 15.28 1.87
CA LYS A 34 0.98 16.43 1.29
C LYS A 34 0.80 16.52 -0.23
N LEU A 35 0.13 15.55 -0.84
CA LEU A 35 -0.10 15.57 -2.27
C LEU A 35 -0.96 16.77 -2.65
N LYS A 36 -0.47 17.53 -3.63
CA LYS A 36 -1.20 18.64 -4.25
C LYS A 36 -1.72 18.22 -5.63
N ILE A 37 -2.22 17.01 -5.72
CA ILE A 37 -2.78 16.46 -6.96
C ILE A 37 -4.30 16.53 -6.90
N LYS A 38 -4.93 16.86 -8.01
CA LYS A 38 -6.40 16.77 -8.11
C LYS A 38 -6.79 15.30 -8.26
N ALA A 39 -7.91 14.91 -7.68
CA ALA A 39 -8.37 13.51 -7.75
C ALA A 39 -8.42 12.97 -9.19
N LYS A 40 -8.85 13.78 -10.15
CA LYS A 40 -8.91 13.41 -11.57
C LYS A 40 -7.53 13.15 -12.22
N ASP A 41 -6.46 13.67 -11.64
CA ASP A 41 -5.09 13.54 -12.16
C ASP A 41 -4.31 12.44 -11.38
N PHE A 42 -4.95 11.84 -10.36
CA PHE A 42 -4.39 10.73 -9.61
C PHE A 42 -4.68 9.41 -10.35
N PRO A 43 -3.69 8.54 -10.50
CA PRO A 43 -3.91 7.27 -11.18
C PRO A 43 -4.89 6.38 -10.41
N HIS A 44 -5.68 5.59 -11.12
CA HIS A 44 -6.46 4.53 -10.49
C HIS A 44 -5.52 3.58 -9.77
N LEU A 45 -5.76 3.33 -8.50
CA LEU A 45 -4.87 2.54 -7.65
C LEU A 45 -5.60 1.32 -7.09
N LEU A 46 -5.08 0.14 -7.40
CA LEU A 46 -5.47 -1.11 -6.77
C LEU A 46 -4.39 -1.56 -5.77
N ILE A 47 -4.77 -1.69 -4.51
CA ILE A 47 -3.93 -2.21 -3.45
C ILE A 47 -4.38 -3.62 -3.13
N ASN A 48 -3.48 -4.60 -3.29
CA ASN A 48 -3.71 -5.97 -2.87
C ASN A 48 -3.03 -6.22 -1.52
N ALA A 49 -3.75 -6.74 -0.55
CA ALA A 49 -3.25 -7.08 0.77
C ALA A 49 -3.77 -8.46 1.20
N SER A 50 -3.06 -9.10 2.12
CA SER A 50 -3.48 -10.36 2.75
C SER A 50 -3.64 -10.13 4.25
N ASP A 51 -4.76 -10.56 4.82
CA ASP A 51 -5.08 -10.34 6.24
C ASP A 51 -4.16 -11.15 7.19
N GLY A 52 -3.70 -12.32 6.75
CA GLY A 52 -2.78 -13.19 7.47
C GLY A 52 -1.30 -12.91 7.23
N ASP A 53 -0.94 -11.81 6.54
CA ASP A 53 0.46 -11.46 6.32
C ASP A 53 1.14 -11.04 7.62
N ASN A 54 1.99 -11.90 8.15
CA ASN A 54 2.75 -11.67 9.37
C ASN A 54 4.14 -11.07 9.16
N ARG A 55 4.59 -10.92 7.92
CA ARG A 55 5.87 -10.29 7.56
C ARG A 55 5.69 -8.81 7.24
N VAL A 56 4.77 -8.53 6.33
CA VAL A 56 4.35 -7.16 5.98
C VAL A 56 2.89 -7.01 6.37
N VAL A 57 2.67 -6.61 7.61
CA VAL A 57 1.34 -6.57 8.19
C VAL A 57 0.36 -5.72 7.34
N PRO A 58 -0.89 -6.16 7.16
CA PRO A 58 -1.85 -5.52 6.27
C PRO A 58 -2.22 -4.08 6.67
N TRP A 59 -1.92 -3.67 7.89
CA TRP A 59 -2.14 -2.31 8.39
C TRP A 59 -1.46 -1.24 7.53
N HIS A 60 -0.35 -1.55 6.86
CA HIS A 60 0.29 -0.62 5.92
C HIS A 60 -0.65 -0.28 4.77
N SER A 61 -1.25 -1.31 4.17
CA SER A 61 -2.20 -1.17 3.07
C SER A 61 -3.48 -0.47 3.53
N TYR A 62 -4.03 -0.85 4.68
CA TYR A 62 -5.25 -0.25 5.23
C TYR A 62 -5.08 1.24 5.52
N LYS A 63 -4.00 1.60 6.21
CA LYS A 63 -3.73 3.00 6.55
C LYS A 63 -3.46 3.84 5.31
N PHE A 64 -2.74 3.29 4.34
CA PHE A 64 -2.45 4.00 3.10
C PHE A 64 -3.71 4.20 2.26
N ALA A 65 -4.52 3.16 2.08
CA ALA A 65 -5.81 3.27 1.39
C ALA A 65 -6.73 4.30 2.05
N ALA A 66 -6.87 4.24 3.38
CA ALA A 66 -7.67 5.20 4.12
C ALA A 66 -7.17 6.64 3.97
N ALA A 67 -5.85 6.85 3.99
CA ALA A 67 -5.25 8.16 3.80
C ALA A 67 -5.51 8.70 2.38
N CYS A 68 -5.44 7.85 1.35
CA CYS A 68 -5.79 8.21 -0.02
C CYS A 68 -7.27 8.60 -0.14
N GLN A 69 -8.17 7.79 0.42
CA GLN A 69 -9.60 8.04 0.40
C GLN A 69 -9.99 9.34 1.12
N GLN A 70 -9.32 9.66 2.23
CA GLN A 70 -9.49 10.94 2.94
C GLN A 70 -9.11 12.16 2.09
N GLN A 71 -8.22 11.98 1.13
CA GLN A 71 -7.86 13.02 0.15
C GLN A 71 -8.78 13.00 -1.09
N GLY A 72 -9.82 12.18 -1.10
CA GLY A 72 -10.72 12.02 -2.24
C GLY A 72 -10.09 11.32 -3.45
N LEU A 73 -9.00 10.58 -3.24
CA LEU A 73 -8.32 9.84 -4.30
C LEU A 73 -9.02 8.50 -4.56
N ASP A 74 -9.06 8.09 -5.82
CA ASP A 74 -9.67 6.83 -6.23
C ASP A 74 -8.74 5.65 -5.95
N VAL A 75 -9.10 4.87 -4.93
CA VAL A 75 -8.30 3.73 -4.46
C VAL A 75 -9.21 2.55 -4.13
N LEU A 76 -8.92 1.42 -4.72
CA LEU A 76 -9.51 0.14 -4.36
C LEU A 76 -8.55 -0.68 -3.51
N LEU A 77 -9.07 -1.24 -2.42
CA LEU A 77 -8.33 -2.14 -1.54
C LEU A 77 -8.94 -3.55 -1.65
N ASN A 78 -8.18 -4.47 -2.22
CA ASN A 78 -8.53 -5.87 -2.33
C ASN A 78 -7.83 -6.67 -1.24
N ILE A 79 -8.60 -7.31 -0.36
CA ILE A 79 -8.09 -8.08 0.77
C ILE A 79 -8.27 -9.57 0.50
N LYS A 80 -7.17 -10.30 0.55
CA LYS A 80 -7.18 -11.76 0.51
C LYS A 80 -7.31 -12.28 1.93
N TRP A 81 -8.40 -12.96 2.20
CA TRP A 81 -8.69 -13.51 3.51
C TRP A 81 -7.96 -14.84 3.72
N SER A 82 -7.43 -15.04 4.93
CA SER A 82 -6.73 -16.27 5.34
C SER A 82 -5.48 -16.60 4.52
N GLU A 83 -4.89 -15.61 3.87
CA GLU A 83 -3.65 -15.74 3.10
C GLU A 83 -2.46 -15.15 3.87
N GLY A 84 -1.31 -15.81 3.77
CA GLY A 84 -0.05 -15.33 4.34
C GLY A 84 0.76 -14.47 3.38
N HIS A 85 1.98 -14.13 3.79
CA HIS A 85 2.93 -13.38 2.97
C HIS A 85 3.34 -14.17 1.73
N GLY A 86 3.07 -13.64 0.56
CA GLY A 86 3.39 -14.31 -0.70
C GLY A 86 2.63 -15.61 -0.92
N GLY A 87 1.61 -15.87 -0.12
CA GLY A 87 0.67 -16.97 -0.33
C GLY A 87 0.18 -16.98 -1.76
N GLY A 88 -0.10 -18.17 -2.30
CA GLY A 88 -0.44 -18.38 -3.70
C GLY A 88 -1.40 -17.31 -4.23
N ARG A 89 -1.30 -17.00 -5.50
CA ARG A 89 -2.29 -16.13 -6.15
C ARG A 89 -3.44 -17.00 -6.56
N PRO A 90 -4.53 -17.11 -5.77
CA PRO A 90 -5.69 -17.85 -6.21
C PRO A 90 -6.21 -17.24 -7.51
N ASP A 91 -6.74 -18.06 -8.39
CA ASP A 91 -7.21 -17.66 -9.73
C ASP A 91 -8.15 -16.44 -9.70
N TRP A 92 -9.00 -16.34 -8.67
CA TRP A 92 -9.89 -15.20 -8.49
C TRP A 92 -9.13 -13.88 -8.29
N SER A 93 -8.01 -13.89 -7.58
CA SER A 93 -7.18 -12.69 -7.35
C SER A 93 -6.49 -12.20 -8.62
N VAL A 94 -6.13 -13.12 -9.51
CA VAL A 94 -5.59 -12.78 -10.84
C VAL A 94 -6.70 -12.20 -11.70
N ARG A 95 -7.88 -12.83 -11.71
CA ARG A 95 -9.05 -12.32 -12.45
C ARG A 95 -9.46 -10.92 -12.00
N ASP A 96 -9.53 -10.68 -10.70
CA ASP A 96 -9.88 -9.37 -10.16
C ASP A 96 -8.88 -8.29 -10.58
N SER A 97 -7.58 -8.61 -10.56
CA SER A 97 -6.55 -7.69 -11.02
C SER A 97 -6.66 -7.40 -12.51
N LEU A 98 -6.92 -8.42 -13.34
CA LEU A 98 -7.13 -8.24 -14.77
C LEU A 98 -8.39 -7.43 -15.07
N ALA A 99 -9.50 -7.73 -14.38
CA ALA A 99 -10.74 -6.96 -14.52
C ALA A 99 -10.55 -5.49 -14.14
N TYR A 100 -9.79 -5.24 -13.05
CA TYR A 100 -9.43 -3.88 -12.67
C TYR A 100 -8.61 -3.17 -13.74
N PHE A 101 -7.60 -3.82 -14.32
CA PHE A 101 -6.80 -3.22 -15.40
C PHE A 101 -7.64 -2.95 -16.64
N GLN A 102 -8.53 -3.86 -17.03
CA GLN A 102 -9.44 -3.64 -18.15
C GLN A 102 -10.34 -2.43 -17.90
N TRP A 103 -10.90 -2.34 -16.70
CA TRP A 103 -11.74 -1.19 -16.31
C TRP A 103 -10.95 0.12 -16.33
N ALA A 104 -9.78 0.16 -15.69
CA ALA A 104 -8.96 1.36 -15.59
C ALA A 104 -8.47 1.85 -16.98
N LEU A 105 -8.10 0.92 -17.87
CA LEU A 105 -7.66 1.26 -19.22
C LEU A 105 -8.80 1.66 -20.16
N ALA A 106 -10.03 1.16 -19.91
CA ALA A 106 -11.21 1.54 -20.70
C ALA A 106 -11.75 2.93 -20.35
N MET A 107 -11.31 3.51 -19.24
CA MET A 107 -11.68 4.87 -18.82
C MET A 107 -10.74 5.95 -19.36
N VAL A 108 -9.70 5.57 -20.10
CA VAL A 108 -8.71 6.49 -20.71
C VAL A 108 -9.11 6.79 -22.20
#